data_61f12cdb93b012d253ada5c968a4995b
#
_entry.id   61f12cdb93b012d253ada5c968a4995b
#
_cell.length_a   1.000
_cell.length_b   1.000
_cell.length_c   1.000
_cell.angle_alpha   90.00
_cell.angle_beta   90.00
_cell.angle_gamma   90.00
#
_symmetry.space_group_name_H-M   'P 1'
#
loop_
_entity.id
_entity.type
_entity.pdbx_description
1 polymer ?
#
loop_
_entity_poly.entity_id
_entity_poly.type
_entity_poly.pdbx_seq_one_letter_code
_entity_poly.pdbx_strand_id
1 'polypeptide(L)'
;MNRLPLCLVLALSSTLLLAAPKPVPPEAVVVLYNSAEAESKILAKHYAAARKIPRENLVGLRLPKTDEISRLDYVAQLRDPLRKIFDERKWWQRAKGASGLVEPISNSIRFLVTMRGVPFKIARTPDTIPEKSRDRRPFAADTKGNEASVDSELTLLGVEGYPLDGHINNPYFRRDESIMTPKSTAFLVVGRLDGPSFALCKRLVDDALAVEKTGLWGMAYLDLAKKGANYEAGDTWIENVGKLNTPLGIPTIFNRHRDTFVTNYPMREAAIYFGWYAGGRNGPLLNENFSFRQGAVAVHLHSFSAFQLRDPQKRWSGPILFKGAAATLGNVYEPFLHLTHYFDIFHQRLLHGYTIGEAAQMAIPGLSWQGVLLGDPLYRPFPPALAFDLKEREDRDFKVLRRGFDQWKDDPETLVTKLRTAANKMNSGIIFEALGLLARENGQEEQAAAFFTSASDKYHSEVDRLRQTLNIVDIYRTAGNKDAAILLLREAEPRFAKIPEGKAVTALLNIIAPPAPPPVKIGPKKSR
;
A
#
# COMPACT_ATOMS: atom_id res chain seq x y z
N MET A 1 -44.81 38.37 28.93
CA MET A 1 -43.35 38.32 28.86
C MET A 1 -42.94 36.96 29.45
N ASN A 2 -42.91 35.91 28.63
CA ASN A 2 -42.52 34.56 29.05
C ASN A 2 -41.14 34.25 28.43
N ARG A 3 -40.13 34.14 29.29
CA ARG A 3 -38.80 33.69 28.91
C ARG A 3 -38.77 32.16 29.01
N LEU A 4 -38.63 31.47 27.86
CA LEU A 4 -38.27 30.05 27.81
C LEU A 4 -36.76 29.89 28.12
N PRO A 5 -36.37 28.92 28.94
CA PRO A 5 -34.95 28.58 29.12
C PRO A 5 -34.44 27.76 27.93
N LEU A 6 -33.35 28.22 27.34
CA LEU A 6 -32.61 27.52 26.31
C LEU A 6 -31.83 26.35 26.97
N CYS A 7 -32.34 25.11 26.85
CA CYS A 7 -31.59 23.93 27.24
C CYS A 7 -30.49 23.66 26.23
N LEU A 8 -29.25 23.94 26.64
CA LEU A 8 -28.03 23.57 25.91
C LEU A 8 -27.83 22.05 26.06
N VAL A 9 -28.21 21.29 25.03
CA VAL A 9 -27.88 19.85 24.95
C VAL A 9 -26.42 19.78 24.55
N LEU A 10 -25.54 19.58 25.54
CA LEU A 10 -24.16 19.12 25.30
C LEU A 10 -24.21 17.69 24.73
N ALA A 11 -24.12 17.58 23.41
CA ALA A 11 -23.79 16.29 22.77
C ALA A 11 -22.36 15.90 23.13
N LEU A 12 -22.20 15.08 24.17
CA LEU A 12 -20.96 14.36 24.41
C LEU A 12 -20.74 13.41 23.22
N SER A 13 -19.94 13.84 22.26
CA SER A 13 -19.36 12.95 21.27
C SER A 13 -18.37 12.04 22.00
N SER A 14 -18.87 10.92 22.52
CA SER A 14 -18.02 9.82 22.96
C SER A 14 -17.34 9.25 21.72
N THR A 15 -16.13 9.74 21.40
CA THR A 15 -15.19 9.01 20.58
C THR A 15 -14.91 7.72 21.33
N LEU A 16 -15.55 6.63 20.90
CA LEU A 16 -15.13 5.29 21.28
C LEU A 16 -13.65 5.18 20.90
N LEU A 17 -12.77 5.30 21.88
CA LEU A 17 -11.39 4.87 21.74
C LEU A 17 -11.46 3.37 21.44
N LEU A 18 -11.38 3.02 20.16
CA LEU A 18 -11.18 1.62 19.76
C LEU A 18 -9.93 1.12 20.50
N ALA A 19 -10.11 0.08 21.30
CA ALA A 19 -8.98 -0.52 22.01
C ALA A 19 -7.91 -0.93 20.99
N ALA A 20 -6.66 -0.54 21.23
CA ALA A 20 -5.56 -0.85 20.34
C ALA A 20 -5.51 -2.37 20.04
N PRO A 21 -5.29 -2.76 18.75
CA PRO A 21 -5.22 -4.16 18.38
C PRO A 21 -4.14 -4.91 19.20
N LYS A 22 -4.51 -6.06 19.75
CA LYS A 22 -3.57 -6.88 20.54
C LYS A 22 -2.40 -7.34 19.66
N PRO A 23 -1.19 -7.49 20.23
CA PRO A 23 -0.09 -8.15 19.53
C PRO A 23 -0.47 -9.58 19.11
N VAL A 24 0.00 -9.99 17.95
CA VAL A 24 -0.15 -11.37 17.47
C VAL A 24 0.83 -12.26 18.22
N PRO A 25 0.37 -13.27 18.96
CA PRO A 25 1.28 -14.19 19.63
C PRO A 25 2.10 -14.99 18.60
N PRO A 26 3.40 -15.20 18.80
CA PRO A 26 4.24 -15.98 17.90
C PRO A 26 3.72 -17.39 17.62
N GLU A 27 3.05 -18.01 18.59
CA GLU A 27 2.45 -19.34 18.51
C GLU A 27 1.28 -19.40 17.54
N ALA A 28 0.64 -18.27 17.25
CA ALA A 28 -0.46 -18.17 16.29
C ALA A 28 -0.01 -18.00 14.83
N VAL A 29 1.29 -18.12 14.55
CA VAL A 29 1.90 -17.91 13.23
C VAL A 29 2.53 -19.20 12.73
N VAL A 30 2.17 -19.62 11.51
CA VAL A 30 2.81 -20.71 10.77
C VAL A 30 3.63 -20.14 9.62
N VAL A 31 4.82 -20.70 9.42
CA VAL A 31 5.74 -20.32 8.35
C VAL A 31 5.85 -21.46 7.35
N LEU A 32 5.38 -21.24 6.13
CA LEU A 32 5.41 -22.21 5.03
C LEU A 32 6.58 -21.92 4.08
N TYR A 33 7.44 -22.90 3.84
CA TYR A 33 8.56 -22.77 2.93
C TYR A 33 8.66 -23.96 1.95
N ASN A 34 9.27 -23.75 0.79
CA ASN A 34 9.56 -24.82 -0.16
C ASN A 34 10.83 -25.59 0.26
N SER A 35 10.68 -26.82 0.70
CA SER A 35 11.81 -27.68 1.12
C SER A 35 12.72 -28.12 -0.05
N ALA A 36 12.27 -27.94 -1.31
CA ALA A 36 13.10 -28.17 -2.49
C ALA A 36 14.09 -27.01 -2.76
N GLU A 37 13.97 -25.88 -2.04
CA GLU A 37 14.85 -24.70 -2.14
C GLU A 37 15.53 -24.40 -0.80
N ALA A 38 16.87 -24.52 -0.76
CA ALA A 38 17.62 -24.29 0.47
C ALA A 38 17.44 -22.87 1.02
N GLU A 39 17.43 -21.85 0.14
CA GLU A 39 17.26 -20.43 0.51
C GLU A 39 15.86 -20.15 1.10
N SER A 40 14.81 -20.84 0.62
CA SER A 40 13.47 -20.76 1.19
C SER A 40 13.46 -21.19 2.66
N LYS A 41 14.15 -22.29 2.97
CA LYS A 41 14.33 -22.77 4.35
C LYS A 41 15.17 -21.83 5.21
N ILE A 42 16.21 -21.21 4.64
CA ILE A 42 17.06 -20.23 5.33
C ILE A 42 16.23 -18.99 5.69
N LEU A 43 15.43 -18.48 4.75
CA LEU A 43 14.54 -17.35 4.97
C LEU A 43 13.49 -17.65 6.06
N ALA A 44 12.87 -18.85 6.02
CA ALA A 44 11.92 -19.30 7.03
C ALA A 44 12.53 -19.32 8.43
N LYS A 45 13.76 -19.82 8.58
CA LYS A 45 14.47 -19.83 9.86
C LYS A 45 14.82 -18.42 10.33
N HIS A 46 15.25 -17.53 9.43
CA HIS A 46 15.54 -16.14 9.74
C HIS A 46 14.28 -15.44 10.26
N TYR A 47 13.16 -15.56 9.55
CA TYR A 47 11.89 -14.98 9.93
C TYR A 47 11.39 -15.51 11.30
N ALA A 48 11.42 -16.83 11.47
CA ALA A 48 11.00 -17.43 12.73
C ALA A 48 11.84 -16.96 13.92
N ALA A 49 13.16 -16.86 13.77
CA ALA A 49 14.05 -16.34 14.81
C ALA A 49 13.76 -14.86 15.11
N ALA A 50 13.58 -14.03 14.06
CA ALA A 50 13.33 -12.60 14.15
C ALA A 50 11.98 -12.28 14.85
N ARG A 51 10.93 -13.07 14.54
CA ARG A 51 9.58 -12.93 15.11
C ARG A 51 9.32 -13.86 16.32
N LYS A 52 10.33 -14.61 16.79
CA LYS A 52 10.23 -15.54 17.92
C LYS A 52 9.19 -16.65 17.71
N ILE A 53 8.95 -17.04 16.45
CA ILE A 53 7.98 -18.07 16.11
C ILE A 53 8.54 -19.44 16.49
N PRO A 54 7.74 -20.31 17.14
CA PRO A 54 8.17 -21.66 17.53
C PRO A 54 8.68 -22.48 16.34
N ARG A 55 9.73 -23.28 16.55
CA ARG A 55 10.33 -24.11 15.47
C ARG A 55 9.34 -25.12 14.90
N GLU A 56 8.47 -25.64 15.70
CA GLU A 56 7.38 -26.54 15.31
C GLU A 56 6.40 -25.88 14.35
N ASN A 57 6.28 -24.56 14.34
CA ASN A 57 5.43 -23.82 13.42
C ASN A 57 6.08 -23.59 12.03
N LEU A 58 7.30 -24.06 11.81
CA LEU A 58 7.92 -24.08 10.49
C LEU A 58 7.48 -25.34 9.72
N VAL A 59 6.82 -25.14 8.60
CA VAL A 59 6.29 -26.20 7.74
C VAL A 59 7.01 -26.18 6.40
N GLY A 60 7.74 -27.24 6.10
CA GLY A 60 8.42 -27.41 4.82
C GLY A 60 7.68 -28.41 3.93
N LEU A 61 7.18 -27.96 2.80
CA LEU A 61 6.59 -28.83 1.78
C LEU A 61 7.51 -28.87 0.55
N ARG A 62 7.60 -30.02 -0.11
CA ARG A 62 8.33 -30.14 -1.37
C ARG A 62 7.42 -29.68 -2.51
N LEU A 63 7.65 -28.47 -3.01
CA LEU A 63 6.82 -27.79 -4.02
C LEU A 63 7.59 -27.57 -5.31
N PRO A 64 6.91 -27.34 -6.45
CA PRO A 64 7.55 -26.89 -7.68
C PRO A 64 8.31 -25.59 -7.46
N LYS A 65 9.39 -25.38 -8.24
CA LYS A 65 10.18 -24.13 -8.20
C LYS A 65 9.68 -23.08 -9.19
N THR A 66 8.42 -23.18 -9.58
CA THR A 66 7.75 -22.29 -10.53
C THR A 66 6.97 -21.19 -9.80
N ASP A 67 6.70 -20.12 -10.50
CA ASP A 67 5.81 -19.03 -10.02
C ASP A 67 4.35 -19.48 -9.95
N GLU A 68 3.98 -20.38 -10.87
CA GLU A 68 2.63 -20.86 -11.07
C GLU A 68 2.52 -22.37 -10.84
N ILE A 69 1.41 -22.82 -10.27
CA ILE A 69 1.09 -24.21 -9.99
C ILE A 69 -0.29 -24.53 -10.60
N SER A 70 -0.48 -25.77 -11.07
CA SER A 70 -1.80 -26.21 -11.48
C SER A 70 -2.75 -26.34 -10.27
N ARG A 71 -4.06 -26.24 -10.48
CA ARG A 71 -5.05 -26.45 -9.41
C ARG A 71 -4.92 -27.86 -8.79
N LEU A 72 -4.66 -28.86 -9.58
CA LEU A 72 -4.47 -30.25 -9.10
C LEU A 72 -3.22 -30.37 -8.24
N ASP A 73 -2.10 -29.79 -8.68
CA ASP A 73 -0.86 -29.82 -7.89
C ASP A 73 -0.97 -28.96 -6.63
N TYR A 74 -1.66 -27.82 -6.68
CA TYR A 74 -1.97 -27.03 -5.48
C TYR A 74 -2.70 -27.86 -4.44
N VAL A 75 -3.72 -28.60 -4.87
CA VAL A 75 -4.49 -29.48 -3.98
C VAL A 75 -3.60 -30.59 -3.42
N ALA A 76 -2.91 -31.33 -4.28
CA ALA A 76 -2.17 -32.53 -3.91
C ALA A 76 -0.86 -32.25 -3.17
N GLN A 77 -0.14 -31.17 -3.52
CA GLN A 77 1.22 -30.93 -3.01
C GLN A 77 1.26 -29.82 -1.93
N LEU A 78 0.24 -28.94 -1.87
CA LEU A 78 0.24 -27.83 -0.93
C LEU A 78 -0.95 -27.87 0.02
N ARG A 79 -2.18 -27.73 -0.48
CA ARG A 79 -3.40 -27.61 0.36
C ARG A 79 -3.60 -28.81 1.27
N ASP A 80 -3.70 -30.02 0.70
CA ASP A 80 -4.05 -31.22 1.46
C ASP A 80 -2.91 -31.66 2.40
N PRO A 81 -1.64 -31.62 2.02
CA PRO A 81 -0.52 -31.85 2.95
C PRO A 81 -0.51 -30.84 4.11
N LEU A 82 -0.80 -29.56 3.84
CA LEU A 82 -0.83 -28.54 4.88
C LEU A 82 -2.01 -28.75 5.82
N ARG A 83 -3.21 -29.07 5.32
CA ARG A 83 -4.39 -29.45 6.12
C ARG A 83 -4.08 -30.63 7.04
N LYS A 84 -3.47 -31.69 6.50
CA LYS A 84 -3.05 -32.87 7.28
C LYS A 84 -2.15 -32.48 8.45
N ILE A 85 -1.17 -31.58 8.23
CA ILE A 85 -0.29 -31.09 9.29
C ILE A 85 -1.09 -30.35 10.37
N PHE A 86 -2.05 -29.49 9.98
CA PHE A 86 -2.90 -28.78 10.91
C PHE A 86 -3.76 -29.74 11.76
N ASP A 87 -4.29 -30.79 11.15
CA ASP A 87 -5.06 -31.84 11.83
C ASP A 87 -4.17 -32.65 12.81
N GLU A 88 -3.02 -33.13 12.37
CA GLU A 88 -2.09 -33.91 13.18
C GLU A 88 -1.55 -33.12 14.39
N ARG A 89 -1.29 -31.84 14.20
CA ARG A 89 -0.81 -30.93 15.27
C ARG A 89 -1.93 -30.37 16.12
N LYS A 90 -3.19 -30.71 15.81
CA LYS A 90 -4.38 -30.22 16.53
C LYS A 90 -4.43 -28.70 16.62
N TRP A 91 -3.98 -28.01 15.58
CA TRP A 91 -4.02 -26.55 15.52
C TRP A 91 -5.44 -26.01 15.33
N TRP A 92 -6.34 -26.83 14.78
CA TRP A 92 -7.76 -26.54 14.63
C TRP A 92 -8.65 -27.74 14.94
N GLN A 93 -9.95 -27.44 15.08
CA GLN A 93 -11.04 -28.41 14.99
C GLN A 93 -11.99 -27.93 13.90
N ARG A 94 -12.42 -28.83 13.03
CA ARG A 94 -13.31 -28.51 11.92
C ARG A 94 -14.62 -29.27 12.06
N ALA A 95 -15.75 -28.59 11.72
CA ALA A 95 -17.08 -29.21 11.71
C ALA A 95 -17.93 -28.59 10.60
N LYS A 96 -19.03 -29.20 10.27
CA LYS A 96 -20.00 -28.66 9.33
C LYS A 96 -20.70 -27.47 9.97
N GLY A 97 -20.48 -26.26 9.37
CA GLY A 97 -21.12 -25.03 9.80
C GLY A 97 -22.56 -24.87 9.34
N ALA A 98 -23.19 -23.77 9.72
CA ALA A 98 -24.55 -23.42 9.30
C ALA A 98 -24.67 -23.21 7.78
N SER A 99 -23.58 -22.82 7.12
CA SER A 99 -23.49 -22.69 5.66
C SER A 99 -23.53 -24.03 4.91
N GLY A 100 -23.43 -25.16 5.62
CA GLY A 100 -23.24 -26.47 5.03
C GLY A 100 -21.81 -26.82 4.64
N LEU A 101 -20.89 -25.86 4.71
CA LEU A 101 -19.46 -26.04 4.48
C LEU A 101 -18.79 -26.65 5.73
N VAL A 102 -17.69 -27.38 5.53
CA VAL A 102 -16.82 -27.77 6.65
C VAL A 102 -15.87 -26.60 6.91
N GLU A 103 -15.79 -26.13 8.13
CA GLU A 103 -14.99 -24.97 8.51
C GLU A 103 -14.39 -25.12 9.91
N PRO A 104 -13.29 -24.40 10.24
CA PRO A 104 -12.75 -24.38 11.59
C PRO A 104 -13.74 -23.77 12.58
N ILE A 105 -14.08 -24.54 13.61
CA ILE A 105 -14.86 -24.08 14.79
C ILE A 105 -13.94 -23.61 15.91
N SER A 106 -12.67 -24.04 15.89
CA SER A 106 -11.58 -23.51 16.71
C SER A 106 -10.29 -23.53 15.89
N ASN A 107 -9.43 -22.56 16.09
CA ASN A 107 -8.12 -22.47 15.41
C ASN A 107 -7.13 -21.66 16.26
N SER A 108 -6.03 -22.27 16.66
CA SER A 108 -4.92 -21.58 17.37
C SER A 108 -4.03 -20.79 16.41
N ILE A 109 -3.97 -21.18 15.13
CA ILE A 109 -3.21 -20.47 14.10
C ILE A 109 -4.07 -19.38 13.47
N ARG A 110 -3.53 -18.18 13.38
CA ARG A 110 -4.21 -17.02 12.78
C ARG A 110 -3.50 -16.49 11.54
N PHE A 111 -2.17 -16.65 11.49
CA PHE A 111 -1.34 -16.15 10.41
C PHE A 111 -0.60 -17.31 9.72
N LEU A 112 -0.56 -17.25 8.41
CA LEU A 112 0.26 -18.12 7.57
C LEU A 112 1.17 -17.25 6.72
N VAL A 113 2.49 -17.44 6.85
CA VAL A 113 3.48 -16.65 6.12
C VAL A 113 4.20 -17.54 5.12
N THR A 114 4.01 -17.27 3.84
CA THR A 114 4.65 -18.02 2.77
C THR A 114 5.99 -17.41 2.41
N MET A 115 7.00 -18.25 2.26
CA MET A 115 8.35 -17.82 1.89
C MET A 115 8.55 -17.84 0.38
N ARG A 116 9.45 -16.99 -0.12
CA ARG A 116 9.96 -17.10 -1.50
C ARG A 116 10.36 -18.57 -1.78
N GLY A 117 9.97 -19.06 -2.96
CA GLY A 117 10.09 -20.48 -3.33
C GLY A 117 8.77 -21.24 -3.28
N VAL A 118 7.78 -20.76 -2.53
CA VAL A 118 6.39 -21.25 -2.64
C VAL A 118 5.75 -20.61 -3.88
N PRO A 119 5.10 -21.38 -4.79
CA PRO A 119 4.32 -20.81 -5.90
C PRO A 119 3.33 -19.76 -5.41
N PHE A 120 3.05 -18.74 -6.22
CA PHE A 120 2.15 -17.67 -5.81
C PHE A 120 0.91 -17.51 -6.69
N LYS A 121 0.86 -18.22 -7.82
CA LYS A 121 -0.27 -18.25 -8.75
C LYS A 121 -0.78 -19.67 -8.93
N ILE A 122 -2.11 -19.81 -9.04
CA ILE A 122 -2.77 -21.03 -9.47
C ILE A 122 -3.33 -20.78 -10.87
N ALA A 123 -2.88 -21.61 -11.82
CA ALA A 123 -3.29 -21.50 -13.21
C ALA A 123 -4.79 -21.78 -13.38
N ARG A 124 -5.37 -21.10 -14.36
CA ARG A 124 -6.75 -21.38 -14.78
C ARG A 124 -6.85 -22.81 -15.28
N THR A 125 -7.82 -23.54 -14.75
CA THR A 125 -8.15 -24.89 -15.21
C THR A 125 -9.27 -24.81 -16.24
N PRO A 126 -9.17 -25.48 -17.39
CA PRO A 126 -10.29 -25.62 -18.32
C PRO A 126 -11.52 -26.20 -17.60
N ASP A 127 -12.70 -25.83 -18.05
CA ASP A 127 -14.00 -26.22 -17.48
C ASP A 127 -14.18 -27.76 -17.45
N THR A 128 -13.60 -28.43 -16.46
CA THR A 128 -13.78 -29.87 -16.22
C THR A 128 -14.95 -30.18 -15.28
N ILE A 129 -15.61 -29.16 -14.73
CA ILE A 129 -16.78 -29.30 -13.86
C ILE A 129 -18.04 -29.26 -14.75
N PRO A 130 -18.92 -30.29 -14.71
CA PRO A 130 -20.15 -30.30 -15.47
C PRO A 130 -21.01 -29.06 -15.16
N GLU A 131 -21.58 -28.44 -16.19
CA GLU A 131 -22.36 -27.20 -16.09
C GLU A 131 -23.52 -27.28 -15.06
N LYS A 132 -24.04 -28.45 -14.82
CA LYS A 132 -25.13 -28.74 -13.84
C LYS A 132 -24.70 -28.65 -12.37
N SER A 133 -23.40 -28.72 -12.05
CA SER A 133 -22.86 -28.61 -10.68
C SER A 133 -22.27 -27.21 -10.37
N ARG A 134 -22.38 -26.28 -11.29
CA ARG A 134 -21.92 -24.90 -11.12
C ARG A 134 -22.99 -24.12 -10.35
N ASP A 135 -22.75 -23.92 -9.08
CA ASP A 135 -23.54 -22.96 -8.30
C ASP A 135 -23.24 -21.55 -8.82
N ARG A 136 -24.18 -21.00 -9.61
CA ARG A 136 -24.02 -19.68 -10.25
C ARG A 136 -24.19 -18.61 -9.18
N ARG A 137 -23.08 -18.00 -8.79
CA ARG A 137 -23.12 -16.83 -7.91
C ARG A 137 -23.73 -15.63 -8.65
N PRO A 138 -24.51 -14.75 -7.96
CA PRO A 138 -25.26 -13.64 -8.59
C PRO A 138 -24.42 -12.61 -9.36
N PHE A 139 -23.10 -12.58 -9.14
CA PHE A 139 -22.18 -11.62 -9.79
C PHE A 139 -21.27 -12.25 -10.86
N ALA A 140 -21.61 -13.45 -11.34
CA ALA A 140 -20.68 -14.30 -12.08
C ALA A 140 -20.55 -14.03 -13.58
N ALA A 141 -21.19 -13.03 -14.17
CA ALA A 141 -21.11 -12.83 -15.62
C ALA A 141 -19.67 -12.53 -16.08
N ASP A 142 -18.88 -11.77 -15.31
CA ASP A 142 -17.52 -11.33 -15.67
C ASP A 142 -16.41 -12.01 -14.85
N THR A 143 -16.73 -12.79 -13.81
CA THR A 143 -15.76 -13.37 -12.87
C THR A 143 -15.75 -14.90 -12.91
N LYS A 144 -15.91 -15.52 -14.06
CA LYS A 144 -15.98 -16.98 -14.24
C LYS A 144 -14.62 -17.72 -14.13
N GLY A 145 -13.54 -17.00 -13.81
CA GLY A 145 -12.23 -17.60 -13.67
C GLY A 145 -12.09 -18.40 -12.38
N ASN A 146 -11.30 -19.48 -12.43
CA ASN A 146 -10.89 -20.27 -11.27
C ASN A 146 -9.38 -20.15 -10.99
N GLU A 147 -8.70 -19.27 -11.73
CA GLU A 147 -7.35 -18.83 -11.41
C GLU A 147 -7.37 -17.96 -10.14
N ALA A 148 -6.35 -18.09 -9.31
CA ALA A 148 -6.27 -17.37 -8.05
C ALA A 148 -4.82 -17.16 -7.59
N SER A 149 -4.61 -16.27 -6.61
CA SER A 149 -3.39 -16.30 -5.84
C SER A 149 -3.40 -17.50 -4.89
N VAL A 150 -2.24 -18.14 -4.72
CA VAL A 150 -2.06 -19.20 -3.73
C VAL A 150 -2.40 -18.69 -2.34
N ASP A 151 -2.04 -17.45 -2.03
CA ASP A 151 -2.24 -16.85 -0.71
C ASP A 151 -3.74 -16.63 -0.41
N SER A 152 -4.53 -16.20 -1.40
CA SER A 152 -5.98 -16.04 -1.25
C SER A 152 -6.69 -17.38 -1.03
N GLU A 153 -6.23 -18.44 -1.68
CA GLU A 153 -6.74 -19.81 -1.44
C GLU A 153 -6.32 -20.31 -0.06
N LEU A 154 -5.11 -20.02 0.39
CA LEU A 154 -4.62 -20.40 1.72
C LEU A 154 -5.36 -19.66 2.85
N THR A 155 -5.95 -18.50 2.59
CA THR A 155 -6.85 -17.85 3.56
C THR A 155 -8.03 -18.76 3.92
N LEU A 156 -8.48 -19.57 2.96
CA LEU A 156 -9.59 -20.54 3.11
C LEU A 156 -9.10 -21.96 3.43
N LEU A 157 -7.87 -22.15 3.86
CA LEU A 157 -7.26 -23.46 4.06
C LEU A 157 -8.13 -24.44 4.84
N GLY A 158 -8.81 -23.96 5.89
CA GLY A 158 -9.68 -24.78 6.75
C GLY A 158 -11.09 -25.02 6.21
N VAL A 159 -11.50 -24.32 5.17
CA VAL A 159 -12.86 -24.38 4.61
C VAL A 159 -12.92 -25.37 3.46
N GLU A 160 -13.96 -26.24 3.43
CA GLU A 160 -14.17 -27.21 2.36
C GLU A 160 -15.57 -27.09 1.76
N GLY A 161 -15.68 -27.41 0.47
CA GLY A 161 -16.97 -27.43 -0.25
C GLY A 161 -17.37 -26.08 -0.85
N TYR A 162 -16.51 -25.06 -0.80
CA TYR A 162 -16.79 -23.80 -1.49
C TYR A 162 -16.56 -23.94 -3.01
N PRO A 163 -17.34 -23.20 -3.82
CA PRO A 163 -17.18 -23.20 -5.28
C PRO A 163 -15.84 -22.59 -5.67
N LEU A 164 -15.17 -23.15 -6.70
CA LEU A 164 -13.88 -22.68 -7.17
C LEU A 164 -14.01 -21.59 -8.25
N ASP A 165 -15.16 -21.46 -8.92
CA ASP A 165 -15.39 -20.46 -9.94
C ASP A 165 -15.75 -19.12 -9.31
N GLY A 166 -14.97 -18.09 -9.62
CA GLY A 166 -15.13 -16.73 -9.10
C GLY A 166 -14.61 -16.57 -7.66
N HIS A 167 -14.96 -15.47 -7.03
CA HIS A 167 -14.52 -15.12 -5.68
C HIS A 167 -15.50 -15.57 -4.60
N ILE A 168 -15.02 -15.61 -3.37
CA ILE A 168 -15.81 -15.77 -2.14
C ILE A 168 -15.85 -14.41 -1.42
N ASN A 169 -17.02 -13.99 -0.97
CA ASN A 169 -17.14 -12.78 -0.18
C ASN A 169 -16.32 -12.87 1.10
N ASN A 170 -15.51 -11.86 1.36
CA ASN A 170 -14.72 -11.79 2.56
C ASN A 170 -15.55 -11.25 3.74
N PRO A 171 -15.81 -12.04 4.78
CA PRO A 171 -16.61 -11.57 5.93
C PRO A 171 -15.90 -10.53 6.79
N TYR A 172 -14.59 -10.33 6.61
CA TYR A 172 -13.81 -9.30 7.30
C TYR A 172 -13.73 -7.97 6.53
N PHE A 173 -14.19 -7.94 5.29
CA PHE A 173 -14.18 -6.72 4.51
C PHE A 173 -14.89 -5.57 5.23
N ARG A 174 -14.20 -4.44 5.34
CA ARG A 174 -14.65 -3.22 6.05
C ARG A 174 -14.83 -3.35 7.57
N ARG A 175 -14.51 -4.49 8.17
CA ARG A 175 -14.55 -4.59 9.63
C ARG A 175 -13.41 -3.80 10.27
N ASP A 176 -13.60 -3.39 11.50
CA ASP A 176 -12.62 -2.69 12.35
C ASP A 176 -12.48 -3.42 13.69
N GLU A 177 -12.39 -4.74 13.62
CA GLU A 177 -12.21 -5.63 14.76
C GLU A 177 -11.02 -6.55 14.49
N SER A 178 -10.19 -6.78 15.51
CA SER A 178 -9.04 -7.67 15.37
C SER A 178 -9.45 -9.08 14.96
N ILE A 179 -8.78 -9.63 13.96
CA ILE A 179 -8.93 -11.02 13.50
C ILE A 179 -8.52 -12.02 14.60
N MET A 180 -7.84 -11.55 15.64
CA MET A 180 -7.45 -12.35 16.81
C MET A 180 -8.63 -12.70 17.74
N THR A 181 -9.85 -12.24 17.44
CA THR A 181 -11.04 -12.59 18.25
C THR A 181 -11.49 -14.03 18.01
N PRO A 182 -12.12 -14.71 19.01
CA PRO A 182 -12.60 -16.08 18.85
C PRO A 182 -13.60 -16.27 17.69
N LYS A 183 -14.34 -15.22 17.31
CA LYS A 183 -15.29 -15.25 16.18
C LYS A 183 -14.63 -15.36 14.80
N SER A 184 -13.30 -15.23 14.74
CA SER A 184 -12.53 -15.17 13.49
C SER A 184 -11.74 -16.45 13.22
N THR A 185 -12.30 -17.65 13.51
CA THR A 185 -11.54 -18.91 13.44
C THR A 185 -11.43 -19.53 12.05
N ALA A 186 -12.36 -19.22 11.16
CA ALA A 186 -12.49 -19.91 9.87
C ALA A 186 -11.40 -19.53 8.85
N PHE A 187 -10.84 -18.33 8.96
CA PHE A 187 -9.93 -17.77 7.95
C PHE A 187 -8.56 -17.46 8.55
N LEU A 188 -7.53 -17.67 7.74
CA LEU A 188 -6.16 -17.26 8.06
C LEU A 188 -5.84 -15.90 7.45
N VAL A 189 -5.03 -15.10 8.12
CA VAL A 189 -4.35 -13.97 7.50
C VAL A 189 -3.12 -14.51 6.78
N VAL A 190 -3.04 -14.30 5.48
CA VAL A 190 -1.92 -14.80 4.68
C VAL A 190 -1.11 -13.62 4.14
N GLY A 191 0.20 -13.69 4.31
CA GLY A 191 1.14 -12.75 3.72
C GLY A 191 2.39 -13.47 3.21
N ARG A 192 3.12 -12.80 2.34
CA ARG A 192 4.21 -13.41 1.58
C ARG A 192 5.51 -12.64 1.74
N LEU A 193 6.56 -13.32 2.20
CA LEU A 193 7.93 -12.83 2.14
C LEU A 193 8.55 -13.29 0.81
N ASP A 194 8.25 -12.56 -0.26
CA ASP A 194 8.68 -12.86 -1.62
C ASP A 194 9.03 -11.57 -2.39
N GLY A 195 9.73 -11.70 -3.49
CA GLY A 195 10.16 -10.58 -4.31
C GLY A 195 11.34 -10.94 -5.21
N PRO A 196 12.03 -9.97 -5.82
CA PRO A 196 13.11 -10.19 -6.77
C PRO A 196 14.27 -11.07 -6.29
N SER A 197 14.60 -11.06 -5.00
CA SER A 197 15.70 -11.89 -4.45
C SER A 197 15.45 -12.32 -3.01
N PHE A 198 16.13 -13.37 -2.54
CA PHE A 198 16.11 -13.79 -1.14
C PHE A 198 16.70 -12.74 -0.20
N ALA A 199 17.75 -12.02 -0.62
CA ALA A 199 18.32 -10.92 0.15
C ALA A 199 17.28 -9.81 0.38
N LEU A 200 16.49 -9.48 -0.65
CA LEU A 200 15.40 -8.53 -0.53
C LEU A 200 14.35 -9.05 0.46
N CYS A 201 13.95 -10.31 0.37
CA CYS A 201 12.94 -10.89 1.29
C CYS A 201 13.41 -10.84 2.75
N LYS A 202 14.71 -11.03 3.00
CA LYS A 202 15.30 -10.85 4.34
C LYS A 202 15.20 -9.39 4.79
N ARG A 203 15.51 -8.42 3.91
CA ARG A 203 15.37 -6.99 4.19
C ARG A 203 13.94 -6.61 4.58
N LEU A 204 12.90 -7.19 3.96
CA LEU A 204 11.50 -6.91 4.32
C LEU A 204 11.24 -7.18 5.82
N VAL A 205 11.84 -8.23 6.37
CA VAL A 205 11.74 -8.58 7.79
C VAL A 205 12.51 -7.59 8.65
N ASP A 206 13.76 -7.34 8.29
CA ASP A 206 14.68 -6.50 9.06
C ASP A 206 14.17 -5.04 9.12
N ASP A 207 13.66 -4.50 8.00
CA ASP A 207 13.06 -3.17 7.91
C ASP A 207 11.79 -3.04 8.75
N ALA A 208 10.89 -4.03 8.68
CA ALA A 208 9.66 -4.05 9.47
C ALA A 208 9.97 -3.98 10.97
N LEU A 209 10.88 -4.83 11.45
CA LEU A 209 11.29 -4.86 12.87
C LEU A 209 12.00 -3.59 13.34
N ALA A 210 12.78 -2.96 12.47
CA ALA A 210 13.44 -1.70 12.77
C ALA A 210 12.42 -0.58 12.98
N VAL A 211 11.48 -0.45 12.02
CA VAL A 211 10.48 0.63 12.01
C VAL A 211 9.40 0.45 13.08
N GLU A 212 9.03 -0.77 13.46
CA GLU A 212 8.09 -0.99 14.56
C GLU A 212 8.54 -0.37 15.90
N LYS A 213 9.85 -0.15 16.09
CA LYS A 213 10.41 0.46 17.31
C LYS A 213 10.24 1.97 17.33
N THR A 214 10.30 2.62 16.18
CA THR A 214 10.33 4.08 16.04
C THR A 214 9.08 4.64 15.37
N GLY A 215 8.27 3.79 14.71
CA GLY A 215 7.19 4.18 13.82
C GLY A 215 7.66 4.58 12.42
N LEU A 216 6.76 4.53 11.47
CA LEU A 216 7.00 4.98 10.10
C LEU A 216 6.79 6.49 10.00
N TRP A 217 7.86 7.22 9.70
CA TRP A 217 7.87 8.66 9.48
C TRP A 217 8.21 8.97 8.03
N GLY A 218 7.76 10.11 7.53
CA GLY A 218 8.07 10.56 6.19
C GLY A 218 6.88 11.20 5.49
N MET A 219 6.98 11.30 4.17
CA MET A 219 5.99 11.91 3.31
C MET A 219 5.10 10.86 2.62
N ALA A 220 3.87 11.23 2.32
CA ALA A 220 2.97 10.48 1.47
C ALA A 220 2.93 11.09 0.05
N TYR A 221 2.92 10.22 -0.95
CA TYR A 221 2.76 10.59 -2.37
C TYR A 221 1.56 9.82 -2.94
N LEU A 222 0.61 10.57 -3.45
CA LEU A 222 -0.68 10.06 -3.92
C LEU A 222 -0.87 10.40 -5.40
N ASP A 223 -1.01 9.38 -6.24
CA ASP A 223 -1.01 9.47 -7.70
C ASP A 223 -2.36 9.02 -8.27
N LEU A 224 -3.23 9.99 -8.57
CA LEU A 224 -4.58 9.73 -9.07
C LEU A 224 -4.56 9.42 -10.57
N ALA A 225 -5.51 8.62 -11.05
CA ALA A 225 -5.61 8.32 -12.47
C ALA A 225 -6.21 9.46 -13.30
N LYS A 226 -7.24 10.13 -12.78
CA LYS A 226 -7.99 11.22 -13.45
C LYS A 226 -8.37 10.94 -14.91
N LYS A 227 -8.78 9.68 -15.19
CA LYS A 227 -9.07 9.17 -16.55
C LYS A 227 -10.56 9.03 -16.85
N GLY A 228 -11.43 9.59 -16.00
CA GLY A 228 -12.89 9.59 -16.17
C GLY A 228 -13.62 8.60 -15.27
N ALA A 229 -14.94 8.47 -15.45
CA ALA A 229 -15.86 7.82 -14.52
C ALA A 229 -15.46 6.40 -14.09
N ASN A 230 -14.92 5.58 -14.97
CA ASN A 230 -14.49 4.20 -14.65
C ASN A 230 -13.32 4.14 -13.65
N TYR A 231 -12.64 5.28 -13.42
CA TYR A 231 -11.50 5.40 -12.52
C TYR A 231 -11.85 6.15 -11.23
N GLU A 232 -13.03 6.74 -11.14
CA GLU A 232 -13.43 7.62 -10.04
C GLU A 232 -13.40 6.92 -8.67
N ALA A 233 -13.81 5.67 -8.60
CA ALA A 233 -13.79 4.91 -7.36
C ALA A 233 -12.38 4.75 -6.78
N GLY A 234 -11.39 4.40 -7.60
CA GLY A 234 -10.00 4.29 -7.15
C GLY A 234 -9.37 5.65 -6.84
N ASP A 235 -9.69 6.69 -7.58
CA ASP A 235 -9.29 8.06 -7.26
C ASP A 235 -9.85 8.47 -5.89
N THR A 236 -11.11 8.14 -5.61
CA THR A 236 -11.76 8.41 -4.30
C THR A 236 -11.02 7.70 -3.16
N TRP A 237 -10.61 6.45 -3.32
CA TRP A 237 -9.84 5.76 -2.29
C TRP A 237 -8.52 6.47 -1.99
N ILE A 238 -7.82 6.93 -3.04
CA ILE A 238 -6.55 7.65 -2.88
C ILE A 238 -6.78 9.03 -2.23
N GLU A 239 -7.81 9.76 -2.64
CA GLU A 239 -8.17 11.03 -2.00
C GLU A 239 -8.51 10.84 -0.51
N ASN A 240 -9.22 9.76 -0.16
CA ASN A 240 -9.52 9.43 1.23
C ASN A 240 -8.25 9.10 2.05
N VAL A 241 -7.22 8.47 1.44
CA VAL A 241 -5.92 8.30 2.11
C VAL A 241 -5.34 9.66 2.53
N GLY A 242 -5.39 10.66 1.67
CA GLY A 242 -4.92 12.00 2.02
C GLY A 242 -5.74 12.65 3.14
N LYS A 243 -7.07 12.50 3.11
CA LYS A 243 -7.94 12.99 4.21
C LYS A 243 -7.63 12.31 5.55
N LEU A 244 -7.20 11.06 5.54
CA LEU A 244 -6.74 10.35 6.75
C LEU A 244 -5.38 10.85 7.24
N ASN A 245 -4.50 11.26 6.34
CA ASN A 245 -3.16 11.75 6.66
C ASN A 245 -3.18 13.15 7.31
N THR A 246 -4.03 14.04 6.80
CA THR A 246 -4.06 15.46 7.20
C THR A 246 -4.17 15.66 8.71
N PRO A 247 -5.15 15.07 9.45
CA PRO A 247 -5.29 15.28 10.90
C PRO A 247 -4.14 14.66 11.71
N LEU A 248 -3.30 13.87 11.09
CA LEU A 248 -2.12 13.24 11.70
C LEU A 248 -0.82 13.98 11.39
N GLY A 249 -0.89 15.08 10.64
CA GLY A 249 0.28 15.85 10.24
C GLY A 249 1.25 15.08 9.34
N ILE A 250 0.77 14.13 8.54
CA ILE A 250 1.56 13.41 7.55
C ILE A 250 1.59 14.26 6.26
N PRO A 251 2.74 14.85 5.87
CA PRO A 251 2.82 15.68 4.68
C PRO A 251 2.47 14.84 3.44
N THR A 252 1.48 15.30 2.66
CA THR A 252 0.92 14.53 1.56
C THR A 252 0.94 15.33 0.28
N ILE A 253 1.66 14.82 -0.73
CA ILE A 253 1.73 15.38 -2.08
C ILE A 253 0.80 14.58 -2.98
N PHE A 254 -0.11 15.27 -3.64
CA PHE A 254 -1.00 14.68 -4.65
C PHE A 254 -0.52 14.99 -6.07
N ASN A 255 -0.59 14.00 -6.93
CA ASN A 255 -0.71 14.23 -8.37
C ASN A 255 -2.17 14.04 -8.78
N ARG A 256 -2.86 15.15 -9.09
CA ARG A 256 -4.27 15.18 -9.51
C ARG A 256 -4.45 15.32 -11.02
N HIS A 257 -3.43 14.96 -11.80
CA HIS A 257 -3.42 15.03 -13.26
C HIS A 257 -3.54 13.64 -13.89
N ARG A 258 -3.85 13.58 -15.19
CA ARG A 258 -3.97 12.30 -15.94
C ARG A 258 -2.65 11.57 -16.14
N ASP A 259 -1.54 12.31 -16.10
CA ASP A 259 -0.19 11.79 -16.11
C ASP A 259 0.21 11.35 -14.70
N THR A 260 0.84 10.19 -14.57
CA THR A 260 1.47 9.78 -13.30
C THR A 260 2.62 10.72 -12.93
N PHE A 261 3.11 10.67 -11.70
CA PHE A 261 4.35 11.37 -11.37
C PHE A 261 5.40 11.11 -12.45
N VAL A 262 5.97 12.18 -13.00
CA VAL A 262 6.93 12.08 -14.11
C VAL A 262 8.21 11.34 -13.70
N THR A 263 8.90 10.77 -14.68
CA THR A 263 10.23 10.19 -14.48
C THR A 263 11.14 11.21 -13.83
N ASN A 264 11.90 10.77 -12.83
CA ASN A 264 12.76 11.62 -12.02
C ASN A 264 12.04 12.66 -11.14
N TYR A 265 10.72 12.58 -10.95
CA TYR A 265 10.05 13.41 -9.94
C TYR A 265 10.80 13.28 -8.58
N PRO A 266 11.07 14.39 -7.87
CA PRO A 266 11.88 14.41 -6.65
C PRO A 266 11.10 13.86 -5.45
N MET A 267 10.78 12.55 -5.46
CA MET A 267 10.00 11.84 -4.44
C MET A 267 10.89 11.46 -3.25
N ARG A 268 11.32 12.49 -2.48
CA ARG A 268 12.16 12.31 -1.28
C ARG A 268 11.30 11.94 -0.07
N GLU A 269 11.92 11.28 0.92
CA GLU A 269 11.27 10.91 2.18
C GLU A 269 9.99 10.06 2.01
N ALA A 270 9.89 9.30 0.92
CA ALA A 270 8.70 8.55 0.55
C ALA A 270 8.47 7.36 1.50
N ALA A 271 7.60 7.53 2.48
CA ALA A 271 7.16 6.52 3.45
C ALA A 271 5.86 5.84 3.02
N ILE A 272 5.00 6.58 2.34
CA ILE A 272 3.69 6.12 1.87
C ILE A 272 3.56 6.47 0.39
N TYR A 273 3.15 5.49 -0.43
CA TYR A 273 2.81 5.73 -1.82
C TYR A 273 1.55 4.94 -2.19
N PHE A 274 0.54 5.63 -2.70
CA PHE A 274 -0.61 5.00 -3.34
C PHE A 274 -0.83 5.65 -4.70
N GLY A 275 -0.90 4.81 -5.73
CA GLY A 275 -1.10 5.29 -7.09
C GLY A 275 -1.88 4.32 -7.96
N TRP A 276 -2.37 4.81 -9.08
CA TRP A 276 -2.94 4.11 -10.21
C TRP A 276 -3.20 5.10 -11.36
N TYR A 277 -3.40 4.80 -12.59
CA TYR A 277 -3.44 3.51 -13.25
C TYR A 277 -2.45 3.54 -14.41
N ALA A 278 -1.39 2.79 -14.33
CA ALA A 278 -0.43 2.62 -15.42
C ALA A 278 -0.02 1.14 -15.56
N GLY A 279 0.21 0.68 -16.80
CA GLY A 279 0.39 -0.73 -17.12
C GLY A 279 1.69 -1.38 -16.61
N GLY A 280 2.66 -0.60 -16.22
CA GLY A 280 3.94 -1.05 -15.67
C GLY A 280 4.68 0.09 -14.99
N ARG A 281 5.79 -0.23 -14.30
CA ARG A 281 6.58 0.75 -13.58
C ARG A 281 6.90 1.98 -14.42
N ASN A 282 6.70 3.15 -13.85
CA ASN A 282 7.02 4.43 -14.45
C ASN A 282 7.40 5.46 -13.38
N GLY A 283 7.44 6.72 -13.74
CA GLY A 283 7.71 7.81 -12.83
C GLY A 283 9.02 7.63 -12.06
N PRO A 284 9.02 7.93 -10.74
CA PRO A 284 10.21 7.84 -9.90
C PRO A 284 10.84 6.44 -9.86
N LEU A 285 10.07 5.36 -10.07
CA LEU A 285 10.61 4.00 -10.07
C LEU A 285 11.58 3.73 -11.22
N LEU A 286 11.57 4.57 -12.25
CA LEU A 286 12.55 4.51 -13.35
C LEU A 286 13.87 5.24 -13.02
N ASN A 287 13.89 6.10 -12.00
CA ASN A 287 15.10 6.78 -11.54
C ASN A 287 15.96 5.79 -10.73
N GLU A 288 17.22 5.58 -11.15
CA GLU A 288 18.14 4.67 -10.47
C GLU A 288 18.45 5.12 -9.03
N ASN A 289 18.47 6.43 -8.80
CA ASN A 289 18.78 7.03 -7.49
C ASN A 289 17.57 7.08 -6.55
N PHE A 290 16.37 6.75 -7.04
CA PHE A 290 15.18 6.74 -6.18
C PHE A 290 15.15 5.49 -5.31
N SER A 291 14.85 5.70 -4.04
CA SER A 291 14.47 4.64 -3.11
C SER A 291 13.40 5.12 -2.13
N PHE A 292 12.51 4.24 -1.76
CA PHE A 292 11.59 4.45 -0.64
C PHE A 292 12.36 4.49 0.69
N ARG A 293 11.78 5.14 1.69
CA ARG A 293 12.29 5.07 3.05
C ARG A 293 12.20 3.65 3.61
N GLN A 294 13.08 3.34 4.57
CA GLN A 294 13.00 2.10 5.32
C GLN A 294 11.61 1.94 5.96
N GLY A 295 11.01 0.78 5.80
CA GLY A 295 9.67 0.49 6.31
C GLY A 295 8.51 1.01 5.44
N ALA A 296 8.77 1.68 4.33
CA ALA A 296 7.73 2.27 3.50
C ALA A 296 6.68 1.26 3.04
N VAL A 297 5.43 1.73 3.01
CA VAL A 297 4.28 1.03 2.45
C VAL A 297 3.91 1.69 1.12
N ALA A 298 4.05 0.95 0.02
CA ALA A 298 3.87 1.51 -1.31
C ALA A 298 3.04 0.58 -2.19
N VAL A 299 1.99 1.10 -2.82
CA VAL A 299 1.09 0.32 -3.68
C VAL A 299 0.77 1.07 -4.96
N HIS A 300 0.85 0.40 -6.11
CA HIS A 300 0.29 0.91 -7.36
C HIS A 300 -0.75 -0.06 -7.89
N LEU A 301 -2.00 0.38 -7.92
CA LEU A 301 -3.12 -0.44 -8.38
C LEU A 301 -3.06 -0.62 -9.89
N HIS A 302 -2.98 -1.85 -10.30
CA HIS A 302 -3.13 -2.28 -11.68
C HIS A 302 -3.46 -3.77 -11.72
N SER A 303 -4.21 -4.19 -12.73
CA SER A 303 -4.37 -5.61 -13.05
C SER A 303 -3.02 -6.24 -13.31
N PHE A 304 -2.82 -7.48 -12.85
CA PHE A 304 -1.54 -8.19 -12.99
C PHE A 304 -0.35 -7.48 -12.33
N SER A 305 -0.56 -6.59 -11.34
CA SER A 305 0.52 -5.84 -10.69
C SER A 305 1.58 -6.75 -10.03
N ALA A 306 1.17 -7.94 -9.55
CA ALA A 306 2.04 -8.95 -8.96
C ALA A 306 2.26 -10.18 -9.87
N PHE A 307 1.82 -10.17 -11.14
CA PHE A 307 1.97 -11.32 -12.04
C PHE A 307 3.42 -11.79 -12.20
N GLN A 308 4.38 -10.86 -12.16
CA GLN A 308 5.82 -11.08 -12.25
C GLN A 308 6.53 -10.49 -11.02
N LEU A 309 6.02 -10.78 -9.80
CA LEU A 309 6.50 -10.18 -8.55
C LEU A 309 8.00 -10.43 -8.26
N ARG A 310 8.60 -11.44 -8.88
CA ARG A 310 10.03 -11.76 -8.74
C ARG A 310 10.93 -11.04 -9.75
N ASP A 311 10.35 -10.27 -10.68
CA ASP A 311 11.08 -9.44 -11.63
C ASP A 311 11.19 -7.99 -11.12
N PRO A 312 12.42 -7.44 -10.91
CA PRO A 312 12.58 -6.08 -10.39
C PRO A 312 12.24 -4.97 -11.40
N GLN A 313 11.94 -5.34 -12.64
CA GLN A 313 11.71 -4.38 -13.72
C GLN A 313 10.32 -4.45 -14.33
N LYS A 314 9.55 -5.53 -14.07
CA LYS A 314 8.25 -5.74 -14.70
C LYS A 314 7.11 -5.52 -13.73
N ARG A 315 5.98 -5.00 -14.27
CA ARG A 315 4.78 -4.72 -13.50
C ARG A 315 5.05 -3.70 -12.38
N TRP A 316 4.50 -3.91 -11.18
CA TRP A 316 4.58 -2.95 -10.08
C TRP A 316 5.15 -3.52 -8.78
N SER A 317 4.64 -4.67 -8.32
CA SER A 317 4.97 -5.16 -6.97
C SER A 317 6.46 -5.48 -6.81
N GLY A 318 7.08 -6.17 -7.77
CA GLY A 318 8.53 -6.44 -7.75
C GLY A 318 9.38 -5.16 -7.76
N PRO A 319 9.16 -4.22 -8.71
CA PRO A 319 9.84 -2.93 -8.74
C PRO A 319 9.69 -2.09 -7.48
N ILE A 320 8.49 -2.02 -6.88
CA ILE A 320 8.24 -1.29 -5.63
C ILE A 320 9.10 -1.84 -4.50
N LEU A 321 9.10 -3.16 -4.31
CA LEU A 321 9.94 -3.79 -3.29
C LEU A 321 11.43 -3.61 -3.60
N PHE A 322 11.82 -3.73 -4.87
CA PHE A 322 13.21 -3.52 -5.30
C PHE A 322 13.69 -2.10 -5.00
N LYS A 323 12.80 -1.10 -5.11
CA LYS A 323 13.08 0.31 -4.77
C LYS A 323 13.00 0.63 -3.27
N GLY A 324 12.91 -0.36 -2.40
CA GLY A 324 13.09 -0.16 -0.96
C GLY A 324 11.82 -0.24 -0.12
N ALA A 325 10.63 -0.33 -0.70
CA ALA A 325 9.43 -0.53 0.10
C ALA A 325 9.51 -1.83 0.92
N ALA A 326 9.00 -1.80 2.15
CA ALA A 326 8.93 -2.96 3.04
C ALA A 326 7.67 -3.79 2.79
N ALA A 327 6.64 -3.18 2.19
CA ALA A 327 5.40 -3.87 1.87
C ALA A 327 4.68 -3.27 0.68
N THR A 328 3.96 -4.13 -0.05
CA THR A 328 3.06 -3.76 -1.13
C THR A 328 1.89 -4.74 -1.26
N LEU A 329 0.81 -4.26 -1.85
CA LEU A 329 -0.32 -5.09 -2.29
C LEU A 329 -0.23 -5.31 -3.80
N GLY A 330 -0.78 -6.42 -4.28
CA GLY A 330 -0.81 -6.67 -5.71
C GLY A 330 -1.90 -7.66 -6.11
N ASN A 331 -2.04 -7.85 -7.43
CA ASN A 331 -2.95 -8.81 -8.03
C ASN A 331 -2.19 -9.69 -9.00
N VAL A 332 -2.34 -11.00 -8.86
CA VAL A 332 -1.58 -11.96 -9.70
C VAL A 332 -2.15 -12.09 -11.11
N TYR A 333 -3.47 -11.82 -11.28
CA TYR A 333 -4.17 -11.77 -12.57
C TYR A 333 -5.10 -10.55 -12.61
N GLU A 334 -6.22 -10.61 -13.37
CA GLU A 334 -7.23 -9.55 -13.43
C GLU A 334 -8.19 -9.64 -12.24
N PRO A 335 -8.13 -8.69 -11.27
CA PRO A 335 -8.99 -8.75 -10.09
C PRO A 335 -10.37 -8.14 -10.30
N PHE A 336 -10.54 -7.27 -11.31
CA PHE A 336 -11.58 -6.24 -11.38
C PHE A 336 -11.50 -5.23 -10.23
N LEU A 337 -11.81 -3.97 -10.50
CA LEU A 337 -11.62 -2.89 -9.52
C LEU A 337 -12.34 -3.13 -8.19
N HIS A 338 -13.56 -3.64 -8.24
CA HIS A 338 -14.40 -3.87 -7.06
C HIS A 338 -13.97 -5.08 -6.20
N LEU A 339 -13.00 -5.90 -6.65
CA LEU A 339 -12.50 -7.09 -5.95
C LEU A 339 -11.03 -7.00 -5.56
N THR A 340 -10.39 -5.83 -5.74
CA THR A 340 -9.04 -5.56 -5.26
C THR A 340 -9.05 -4.90 -3.88
N HIS A 341 -7.87 -4.64 -3.32
CA HIS A 341 -7.76 -3.97 -2.03
C HIS A 341 -8.19 -2.50 -2.12
N TYR A 342 -9.05 -2.06 -1.21
CA TYR A 342 -9.48 -0.68 -1.06
C TYR A 342 -8.45 0.09 -0.23
N PHE A 343 -7.79 1.06 -0.84
CA PHE A 343 -6.62 1.73 -0.25
C PHE A 343 -6.95 2.55 0.99
N ASP A 344 -8.08 3.21 1.00
CA ASP A 344 -8.54 3.99 2.15
C ASP A 344 -8.79 3.11 3.37
N ILE A 345 -9.44 1.95 3.18
CA ILE A 345 -9.65 0.97 4.25
C ILE A 345 -8.30 0.42 4.73
N PHE A 346 -7.43 -0.01 3.80
CA PHE A 346 -6.12 -0.53 4.14
C PHE A 346 -5.31 0.46 4.97
N HIS A 347 -5.20 1.71 4.49
CA HIS A 347 -4.44 2.75 5.15
C HIS A 347 -5.03 3.13 6.51
N GLN A 348 -6.37 3.28 6.60
CA GLN A 348 -7.05 3.54 7.86
C GLN A 348 -6.73 2.47 8.92
N ARG A 349 -6.76 1.18 8.55
CA ARG A 349 -6.44 0.09 9.48
C ARG A 349 -4.98 0.15 9.95
N LEU A 350 -4.05 0.52 9.05
CA LEU A 350 -2.65 0.74 9.46
C LEU A 350 -2.54 1.87 10.49
N LEU A 351 -3.22 2.99 10.26
CA LEU A 351 -3.25 4.14 11.19
C LEU A 351 -3.91 3.80 12.54
N HIS A 352 -4.84 2.83 12.57
CA HIS A 352 -5.43 2.29 13.80
C HIS A 352 -4.52 1.29 14.51
N GLY A 353 -3.32 1.02 13.99
CA GLY A 353 -2.31 0.15 14.60
C GLY A 353 -2.49 -1.34 14.33
N TYR A 354 -3.32 -1.72 13.35
CA TYR A 354 -3.37 -3.11 12.89
C TYR A 354 -2.08 -3.51 12.18
N THR A 355 -1.80 -4.80 12.16
CA THR A 355 -0.73 -5.33 11.32
C THR A 355 -1.08 -5.14 9.84
N ILE A 356 -0.06 -5.11 8.98
CA ILE A 356 -0.29 -4.99 7.54
C ILE A 356 -1.10 -6.18 6.98
N GLY A 357 -0.97 -7.37 7.59
CA GLY A 357 -1.77 -8.54 7.25
C GLY A 357 -3.24 -8.37 7.60
N GLU A 358 -3.54 -7.90 8.82
CA GLU A 358 -4.93 -7.60 9.24
C GLU A 358 -5.54 -6.51 8.35
N ALA A 359 -4.79 -5.43 8.10
CA ALA A 359 -5.25 -4.32 7.27
C ALA A 359 -5.53 -4.77 5.82
N ALA A 360 -4.67 -5.58 5.22
CA ALA A 360 -4.89 -6.13 3.88
C ALA A 360 -6.13 -7.03 3.84
N GLN A 361 -6.30 -7.91 4.84
CA GLN A 361 -7.47 -8.80 4.93
C GLN A 361 -8.77 -8.00 5.08
N MET A 362 -8.78 -6.91 5.84
CA MET A 362 -9.96 -6.06 6.03
C MET A 362 -10.26 -5.16 4.81
N ALA A 363 -9.29 -4.97 3.93
CA ALA A 363 -9.41 -4.10 2.77
C ALA A 363 -9.80 -4.83 1.47
N ILE A 364 -9.78 -6.15 1.43
CA ILE A 364 -10.10 -6.92 0.23
C ILE A 364 -11.50 -7.53 0.31
N PRO A 365 -12.40 -7.28 -0.68
CA PRO A 365 -13.77 -7.81 -0.64
C PRO A 365 -13.87 -9.28 -1.01
N GLY A 366 -12.96 -9.80 -1.85
CA GLY A 366 -13.03 -11.17 -2.39
C GLY A 366 -11.87 -12.06 -1.94
N LEU A 367 -12.18 -13.28 -1.50
CA LEU A 367 -11.25 -14.38 -1.24
C LEU A 367 -11.32 -15.43 -2.34
N SER A 368 -10.38 -16.38 -2.38
CA SER A 368 -10.23 -17.31 -3.51
C SER A 368 -10.12 -16.54 -4.83
N TRP A 369 -9.35 -15.45 -4.83
CA TRP A 369 -9.25 -14.49 -5.92
C TRP A 369 -7.78 -14.04 -6.11
N GLN A 370 -7.56 -12.84 -6.68
CA GLN A 370 -6.28 -12.45 -7.25
C GLN A 370 -5.33 -11.72 -6.29
N GLY A 371 -5.84 -11.27 -5.13
CA GLY A 371 -5.10 -10.41 -4.22
C GLY A 371 -3.92 -11.11 -3.53
N VAL A 372 -2.83 -10.39 -3.33
CA VAL A 372 -1.65 -10.84 -2.58
C VAL A 372 -1.06 -9.71 -1.77
N LEU A 373 -0.61 -10.01 -0.54
CA LEU A 373 0.18 -9.13 0.31
C LEU A 373 1.65 -9.56 0.28
N LEU A 374 2.54 -8.66 -0.12
CA LEU A 374 3.98 -8.83 -0.12
C LEU A 374 4.61 -7.99 1.00
N GLY A 375 5.34 -8.62 1.88
CA GLY A 375 5.92 -8.04 3.10
C GLY A 375 5.67 -8.92 4.31
N ASP A 376 6.16 -8.49 5.47
CA ASP A 376 5.92 -9.19 6.72
C ASP A 376 4.48 -8.94 7.22
N PRO A 377 3.56 -9.92 7.24
CA PRO A 377 2.16 -9.68 7.62
C PRO A 377 1.97 -9.25 9.08
N LEU A 378 3.00 -9.41 9.92
CA LEU A 378 2.98 -8.94 11.31
C LEU A 378 3.46 -7.49 11.46
N TYR A 379 3.98 -6.86 10.40
CA TYR A 379 4.49 -5.50 10.43
C TYR A 379 3.42 -4.48 10.82
N ARG A 380 3.75 -3.60 11.79
CA ARG A 380 2.91 -2.50 12.26
C ARG A 380 3.64 -1.17 12.01
N PRO A 381 3.43 -0.50 10.87
CA PRO A 381 4.10 0.75 10.56
C PRO A 381 3.73 1.89 11.52
N PHE A 382 2.52 1.85 12.08
CA PHE A 382 2.01 2.86 13.02
C PHE A 382 1.58 2.18 14.32
N PRO A 383 2.53 1.81 15.21
CA PRO A 383 2.20 1.13 16.47
C PRO A 383 1.34 2.03 17.36
N PRO A 384 0.29 1.48 18.01
CA PRO A 384 -0.71 2.28 18.76
C PRO A 384 -0.15 3.05 19.95
N ALA A 385 0.91 2.54 20.56
CA ALA A 385 1.53 3.12 21.76
C ALA A 385 2.89 3.74 21.46
N LEU A 386 3.05 4.34 20.27
CA LEU A 386 4.32 4.95 19.89
C LEU A 386 4.58 6.20 20.74
N ALA A 387 5.45 6.06 21.75
CA ALA A 387 6.05 7.19 22.43
C ALA A 387 7.29 7.64 21.65
N PHE A 388 7.36 8.92 21.28
CA PHE A 388 8.53 9.48 20.61
C PHE A 388 9.10 10.68 21.37
N ASP A 389 10.42 10.79 21.40
CA ASP A 389 11.13 11.90 22.01
C ASP A 389 11.49 12.95 20.93
N LEU A 390 11.06 14.21 21.14
CA LEU A 390 11.40 15.34 20.27
C LEU A 390 12.88 15.76 20.39
N LYS A 391 13.61 15.24 21.37
CA LYS A 391 15.06 15.47 21.51
C LYS A 391 15.87 14.62 20.54
N GLU A 392 15.34 13.48 20.10
CA GLU A 392 15.96 12.67 19.06
C GLU A 392 16.00 13.45 17.75
N ARG A 393 17.18 13.44 17.09
CA ARG A 393 17.36 14.16 15.83
C ARG A 393 16.68 13.48 14.64
N GLU A 394 16.66 12.15 14.67
CA GLU A 394 16.05 11.34 13.61
C GLU A 394 14.54 11.60 13.56
N ASP A 395 14.04 11.86 12.35
CA ASP A 395 12.63 12.14 12.06
C ASP A 395 12.00 13.28 12.88
N ARG A 396 12.83 14.13 13.48
CA ARG A 396 12.39 15.19 14.40
C ARG A 396 11.33 16.10 13.79
N ASP A 397 11.48 16.47 12.53
CA ASP A 397 10.57 17.38 11.84
C ASP A 397 9.17 16.74 11.72
N PHE A 398 9.10 15.46 11.35
CA PHE A 398 7.85 14.71 11.29
C PHE A 398 7.23 14.49 12.69
N LYS A 399 8.06 14.23 13.69
CA LYS A 399 7.63 14.12 15.10
C LYS A 399 7.05 15.44 15.63
N VAL A 400 7.64 16.59 15.25
CA VAL A 400 7.13 17.93 15.60
C VAL A 400 5.80 18.21 14.88
N LEU A 401 5.68 17.85 13.60
CA LEU A 401 4.42 17.94 12.87
C LEU A 401 3.33 17.14 13.60
N ARG A 402 3.56 15.88 13.88
CA ARG A 402 2.61 15.01 14.59
C ARG A 402 2.17 15.63 15.90
N ARG A 403 3.12 16.09 16.74
CA ARG A 403 2.82 16.72 18.02
C ARG A 403 1.99 18.00 17.83
N GLY A 404 2.29 18.81 16.81
CA GLY A 404 1.53 20.01 16.51
C GLY A 404 0.07 19.69 16.19
N PHE A 405 -0.18 18.72 15.32
CA PHE A 405 -1.54 18.29 14.98
C PHE A 405 -2.25 17.65 16.17
N ASP A 406 -1.61 16.81 16.95
CA ASP A 406 -2.21 16.22 18.17
C ASP A 406 -2.68 17.29 19.14
N GLN A 407 -1.98 18.44 19.23
CA GLN A 407 -2.29 19.51 20.19
C GLN A 407 -3.24 20.57 19.66
N TRP A 408 -3.18 20.90 18.35
CA TRP A 408 -3.84 22.10 17.81
C TRP A 408 -4.64 21.84 16.52
N LYS A 409 -4.96 20.58 16.16
CA LYS A 409 -5.74 20.28 14.94
C LYS A 409 -7.11 20.96 14.90
N ASP A 410 -7.70 21.21 16.07
CA ASP A 410 -9.01 21.85 16.21
C ASP A 410 -8.91 23.40 16.28
N ASP A 411 -7.69 23.97 16.25
CA ASP A 411 -7.40 25.39 16.18
C ASP A 411 -6.37 25.67 15.05
N PRO A 412 -6.83 25.80 13.80
CA PRO A 412 -5.95 25.94 12.63
C PRO A 412 -5.01 27.16 12.68
N GLU A 413 -5.44 28.27 13.26
CA GLU A 413 -4.62 29.48 13.35
C GLU A 413 -3.45 29.28 14.32
N THR A 414 -3.72 28.72 15.48
CA THR A 414 -2.68 28.35 16.46
C THR A 414 -1.76 27.30 15.87
N LEU A 415 -2.28 26.25 15.21
CA LEU A 415 -1.49 25.21 14.55
C LEU A 415 -0.47 25.80 13.58
N VAL A 416 -0.94 26.61 12.63
CA VAL A 416 -0.07 27.26 11.63
C VAL A 416 0.98 28.15 12.28
N THR A 417 0.58 28.96 13.27
CA THR A 417 1.47 29.88 13.99
C THR A 417 2.57 29.12 14.75
N LYS A 418 2.21 28.08 15.48
CA LYS A 418 3.17 27.24 16.24
C LYS A 418 4.11 26.47 15.36
N LEU A 419 3.57 25.86 14.28
CA LEU A 419 4.42 25.13 13.32
C LEU A 419 5.35 26.06 12.56
N ARG A 420 4.91 27.26 12.13
CA ARG A 420 5.76 28.28 11.52
C ARG A 420 6.90 28.72 12.45
N THR A 421 6.59 28.94 13.72
CA THR A 421 7.59 29.28 14.74
C THR A 421 8.60 28.14 14.92
N ALA A 422 8.13 26.89 14.99
CA ALA A 422 9.01 25.72 15.06
C ALA A 422 9.88 25.58 13.80
N ALA A 423 9.31 25.75 12.60
CA ALA A 423 10.02 25.68 11.34
C ALA A 423 11.20 26.67 11.28
N ASN A 424 10.96 27.93 11.70
CA ASN A 424 12.02 28.93 11.78
C ASN A 424 13.10 28.57 12.80
N LYS A 425 12.70 28.16 14.02
CA LYS A 425 13.64 27.79 15.09
C LYS A 425 14.51 26.59 14.73
N MET A 426 13.94 25.62 14.01
CA MET A 426 14.61 24.38 13.61
C MET A 426 15.32 24.50 12.26
N ASN A 427 15.13 25.59 11.53
CA ASN A 427 15.55 25.77 10.14
C ASN A 427 15.01 24.63 9.23
N SER A 428 13.73 24.26 9.40
CA SER A 428 13.12 23.09 8.79
C SER A 428 12.39 23.40 7.51
N GLY A 429 12.88 22.87 6.38
CA GLY A 429 12.17 22.88 5.11
C GLY A 429 10.94 21.97 5.12
N ILE A 430 11.03 20.84 5.82
CA ILE A 430 9.93 19.84 5.92
C ILE A 430 8.68 20.45 6.57
N ILE A 431 8.83 21.20 7.66
CA ILE A 431 7.68 21.80 8.34
C ILE A 431 7.06 22.89 7.48
N PHE A 432 7.87 23.73 6.80
CA PHE A 432 7.33 24.72 5.85
C PHE A 432 6.63 24.05 4.67
N GLU A 433 7.18 22.99 4.11
CA GLU A 433 6.53 22.22 3.05
C GLU A 433 5.18 21.65 3.51
N ALA A 434 5.12 21.07 4.71
CA ALA A 434 3.88 20.57 5.28
C ALA A 434 2.83 21.68 5.47
N LEU A 435 3.24 22.88 5.87
CA LEU A 435 2.35 24.05 5.93
C LEU A 435 1.87 24.47 4.53
N GLY A 436 2.73 24.42 3.52
CA GLY A 436 2.34 24.67 2.13
C GLY A 436 1.31 23.67 1.61
N LEU A 437 1.53 22.40 1.89
CA LEU A 437 0.59 21.32 1.53
C LEU A 437 -0.75 21.48 2.24
N LEU A 438 -0.75 21.83 3.53
CA LEU A 438 -1.96 22.09 4.31
C LEU A 438 -2.74 23.30 3.77
N ALA A 439 -2.05 24.41 3.48
CA ALA A 439 -2.66 25.61 2.90
C ALA A 439 -3.31 25.30 1.55
N ARG A 440 -2.66 24.48 0.73
CA ARG A 440 -3.18 24.05 -0.56
C ARG A 440 -4.45 23.22 -0.44
N GLU A 441 -4.50 22.25 0.49
CA GLU A 441 -5.70 21.44 0.72
C GLU A 441 -6.88 22.30 1.23
N ASN A 442 -6.59 23.44 1.84
CA ASN A 442 -7.59 24.43 2.27
C ASN A 442 -7.93 25.49 1.18
N GLY A 443 -7.43 25.37 -0.04
CA GLY A 443 -7.66 26.29 -1.14
C GLY A 443 -6.95 27.66 -0.99
N GLN A 444 -5.92 27.74 -0.14
CA GLN A 444 -5.15 28.95 0.13
C GLN A 444 -3.87 28.98 -0.73
N GLU A 445 -4.02 29.05 -2.05
CA GLU A 445 -2.93 28.83 -3.01
C GLU A 445 -1.78 29.83 -2.90
N GLU A 446 -2.06 31.13 -2.67
CA GLU A 446 -1.03 32.15 -2.46
C GLU A 446 -0.21 31.86 -1.21
N GLN A 447 -0.87 31.48 -0.12
CA GLN A 447 -0.20 31.13 1.12
C GLN A 447 0.62 29.84 0.97
N ALA A 448 0.10 28.87 0.23
CA ALA A 448 0.81 27.64 -0.10
C ALA A 448 2.11 27.94 -0.87
N ALA A 449 2.05 28.77 -1.90
CA ALA A 449 3.23 29.19 -2.67
C ALA A 449 4.26 29.91 -1.79
N ALA A 450 3.84 30.78 -0.88
CA ALA A 450 4.72 31.46 0.07
C ALA A 450 5.41 30.47 1.03
N PHE A 451 4.69 29.45 1.51
CA PHE A 451 5.29 28.41 2.34
C PHE A 451 6.26 27.51 1.57
N PHE A 452 5.96 27.15 0.31
CA PHE A 452 6.90 26.40 -0.53
C PHE A 452 8.17 27.19 -0.83
N THR A 453 8.06 28.51 -1.04
CA THR A 453 9.23 29.38 -1.16
C THR A 453 10.07 29.37 0.13
N SER A 454 9.42 29.54 1.29
CA SER A 454 10.08 29.46 2.59
C SER A 454 10.73 28.07 2.81
N ALA A 455 10.08 26.99 2.40
CA ALA A 455 10.65 25.65 2.46
C ALA A 455 11.91 25.52 1.58
N SER A 456 11.85 26.04 0.34
CA SER A 456 12.99 26.05 -0.58
C SER A 456 14.22 26.74 0.03
N ASP A 457 14.02 27.86 0.74
CA ASP A 457 15.10 28.59 1.41
C ASP A 457 15.75 27.81 2.57
N LYS A 458 14.96 26.92 3.22
CA LYS A 458 15.43 26.09 4.34
C LYS A 458 16.06 24.77 3.92
N TYR A 459 15.73 24.26 2.74
CA TYR A 459 16.33 23.04 2.23
C TYR A 459 17.75 23.24 1.75
N HIS A 460 18.65 22.33 2.14
CA HIS A 460 20.04 22.29 1.65
C HIS A 460 20.14 21.48 0.35
N SER A 461 19.24 20.52 0.14
CA SER A 461 19.24 19.64 -1.03
C SER A 461 18.58 20.32 -2.23
N GLU A 462 19.27 20.36 -3.37
CA GLU A 462 18.69 20.85 -4.62
C GLU A 462 17.50 20.00 -5.09
N VAL A 463 17.47 18.72 -4.75
CA VAL A 463 16.35 17.82 -5.05
C VAL A 463 15.09 18.27 -4.29
N ASP A 464 15.23 18.65 -3.01
CA ASP A 464 14.10 19.12 -2.21
C ASP A 464 13.67 20.54 -2.65
N ARG A 465 14.60 21.41 -3.05
CA ARG A 465 14.29 22.73 -3.64
C ARG A 465 13.52 22.59 -4.95
N LEU A 466 13.94 21.67 -5.82
CA LEU A 466 13.20 21.37 -7.04
C LEU A 466 11.77 20.93 -6.72
N ARG A 467 11.55 20.07 -5.70
CA ARG A 467 10.21 19.65 -5.31
C ARG A 467 9.33 20.85 -4.92
N GLN A 468 9.88 21.85 -4.21
CA GLN A 468 9.13 23.06 -3.89
C GLN A 468 8.74 23.85 -5.14
N THR A 469 9.65 23.97 -6.10
CA THR A 469 9.34 24.59 -7.40
C THR A 469 8.23 23.83 -8.11
N LEU A 470 8.27 22.49 -8.12
CA LEU A 470 7.24 21.67 -8.76
C LEU A 470 5.89 21.73 -8.01
N ASN A 471 5.87 21.91 -6.68
CA ASN A 471 4.66 22.16 -5.92
C ASN A 471 3.99 23.47 -6.35
N ILE A 472 4.76 24.53 -6.61
CA ILE A 472 4.24 25.82 -7.11
C ILE A 472 3.76 25.67 -8.58
N VAL A 473 4.51 24.95 -9.42
CA VAL A 473 4.06 24.63 -10.79
C VAL A 473 2.72 23.91 -10.77
N ASP A 474 2.52 22.99 -9.82
CA ASP A 474 1.27 22.23 -9.70
C ASP A 474 0.10 23.11 -9.23
N ILE A 475 0.30 24.14 -8.43
CA ILE A 475 -0.69 25.18 -8.13
C ILE A 475 -1.15 25.84 -9.44
N TYR A 476 -0.23 26.30 -10.28
CA TYR A 476 -0.56 26.96 -11.55
C TYR A 476 -1.26 26.01 -12.53
N ARG A 477 -0.82 24.73 -12.60
CA ARG A 477 -1.48 23.71 -13.42
C ARG A 477 -2.93 23.48 -13.00
N THR A 478 -3.16 23.35 -11.70
CA THR A 478 -4.49 23.12 -11.14
C THR A 478 -5.44 24.31 -11.36
N ALA A 479 -4.90 25.53 -11.26
CA ALA A 479 -5.63 26.77 -11.57
C ALA A 479 -5.84 27.01 -13.09
N GLY A 480 -5.31 26.14 -13.96
CA GLY A 480 -5.38 26.32 -15.41
C GLY A 480 -4.45 27.39 -15.99
N ASN A 481 -3.59 27.98 -15.16
CA ASN A 481 -2.62 29.01 -15.58
C ASN A 481 -1.37 28.36 -16.21
N LYS A 482 -1.52 27.90 -17.45
CA LYS A 482 -0.45 27.21 -18.18
C LYS A 482 0.78 28.09 -18.41
N ASP A 483 0.57 29.38 -18.68
CA ASP A 483 1.68 30.30 -19.01
C ASP A 483 2.58 30.49 -17.80
N ALA A 484 2.03 30.70 -16.61
CA ALA A 484 2.81 30.79 -15.39
C ALA A 484 3.55 29.47 -15.06
N ALA A 485 2.90 28.32 -15.27
CA ALA A 485 3.54 27.02 -15.08
C ALA A 485 4.73 26.82 -16.04
N ILE A 486 4.57 27.17 -17.32
CA ILE A 486 5.64 27.09 -18.35
C ILE A 486 6.79 28.03 -18.02
N LEU A 487 6.48 29.28 -17.63
CA LEU A 487 7.51 30.27 -17.28
C LEU A 487 8.38 29.75 -16.14
N LEU A 488 7.76 29.32 -15.04
CA LEU A 488 8.47 28.80 -13.87
C LEU A 488 9.30 27.55 -14.18
N LEU A 489 8.79 26.65 -15.04
CA LEU A 489 9.54 25.48 -15.48
C LEU A 489 10.75 25.84 -16.34
N ARG A 490 10.63 26.85 -17.24
CA ARG A 490 11.76 27.33 -18.05
C ARG A 490 12.87 27.99 -17.21
N GLU A 491 12.49 28.68 -16.13
CA GLU A 491 13.44 29.23 -15.16
C GLU A 491 14.11 28.11 -14.34
N ALA A 492 13.38 27.08 -14.01
CA ALA A 492 13.86 25.92 -13.25
C ALA A 492 14.83 25.02 -14.08
N GLU A 493 14.62 24.90 -15.38
CA GLU A 493 15.38 23.98 -16.24
C GLU A 493 16.90 24.19 -16.15
N PRO A 494 17.49 25.39 -16.36
CA PRO A 494 18.94 25.62 -16.22
C PRO A 494 19.41 25.50 -14.76
N ARG A 495 18.57 25.88 -13.79
CA ARG A 495 18.90 25.84 -12.37
C ARG A 495 19.13 24.42 -11.87
N PHE A 496 18.30 23.48 -12.28
CA PHE A 496 18.33 22.08 -11.82
C PHE A 496 18.95 21.11 -12.84
N ALA A 497 19.55 21.59 -13.91
CA ALA A 497 20.12 20.76 -14.97
C ALA A 497 21.21 19.78 -14.49
N LYS A 498 21.88 20.08 -13.37
CA LYS A 498 23.00 19.29 -12.84
C LYS A 498 22.59 18.09 -11.98
N ILE A 499 21.31 18.00 -11.58
CA ILE A 499 20.82 16.88 -10.78
C ILE A 499 19.94 15.96 -11.66
N PRO A 500 19.94 14.63 -11.41
CA PRO A 500 19.15 13.67 -12.18
C PRO A 500 17.65 14.00 -12.19
N GLU A 501 17.12 14.52 -11.08
CA GLU A 501 15.73 14.90 -10.90
C GLU A 501 15.34 16.13 -11.74
N GLY A 502 16.30 16.92 -12.22
CA GLY A 502 16.07 18.04 -13.13
C GLY A 502 15.34 17.62 -14.43
N LYS A 503 15.49 16.36 -14.85
CA LYS A 503 14.75 15.79 -15.98
C LYS A 503 13.22 15.82 -15.79
N ALA A 504 12.73 15.92 -14.54
CA ALA A 504 11.31 16.08 -14.27
C ALA A 504 10.77 17.42 -14.81
N VAL A 505 11.60 18.47 -14.84
CA VAL A 505 11.23 19.78 -15.39
C VAL A 505 10.95 19.68 -16.89
N THR A 506 11.88 19.08 -17.64
CA THR A 506 11.73 18.88 -19.10
C THR A 506 10.54 17.94 -19.39
N ALA A 507 10.34 16.90 -18.58
CA ALA A 507 9.19 16.01 -18.72
C ALA A 507 7.85 16.74 -18.54
N LEU A 508 7.75 17.62 -17.55
CA LEU A 508 6.54 18.42 -17.31
C LEU A 508 6.34 19.47 -18.42
N LEU A 509 7.41 20.11 -18.90
CA LEU A 509 7.33 21.02 -20.04
C LEU A 509 6.75 20.33 -21.27
N ASN A 510 7.21 19.12 -21.57
CA ASN A 510 6.69 18.33 -22.71
C ASN A 510 5.22 17.92 -22.55
N ILE A 511 4.72 17.78 -21.32
CA ILE A 511 3.30 17.50 -21.05
C ILE A 511 2.44 18.75 -21.22
N ILE A 512 2.90 19.91 -20.69
CA ILE A 512 2.11 21.15 -20.65
C ILE A 512 2.19 21.89 -21.99
N ALA A 513 3.36 21.90 -22.62
CA ALA A 513 3.68 22.55 -23.90
C ALA A 513 4.42 21.56 -24.82
N PRO A 514 3.73 20.56 -25.37
CA PRO A 514 4.37 19.57 -26.22
C PRO A 514 5.04 20.24 -27.42
N PRO A 515 6.25 19.79 -27.82
CA PRO A 515 6.93 20.32 -29.01
C PRO A 515 6.07 20.07 -30.25
N ALA A 516 6.17 20.98 -31.22
CA ALA A 516 5.47 20.83 -32.50
C ALA A 516 5.82 19.47 -33.15
N PRO A 517 4.86 18.75 -33.71
CA PRO A 517 5.16 17.50 -34.39
C PRO A 517 6.16 17.75 -35.52
N PRO A 518 7.13 16.86 -35.76
CA PRO A 518 8.08 17.03 -36.84
C PRO A 518 7.33 17.16 -38.18
N PRO A 519 7.80 18.01 -39.12
CA PRO A 519 7.13 18.19 -40.40
C PRO A 519 6.99 16.85 -41.11
N VAL A 520 5.76 16.55 -41.56
CA VAL A 520 5.48 15.35 -42.34
C VAL A 520 6.29 15.44 -43.63
N LYS A 521 7.28 14.59 -43.82
CA LYS A 521 7.99 14.44 -45.07
C LYS A 521 6.97 13.95 -46.12
N ILE A 522 6.39 14.88 -46.88
CA ILE A 522 5.58 14.52 -48.03
C ILE A 522 6.54 13.92 -49.07
N GLY A 523 6.55 12.60 -49.16
CA GLY A 523 7.31 11.92 -50.23
C GLY A 523 6.86 12.40 -51.61
N PRO A 524 7.75 12.39 -52.62
CA PRO A 524 7.40 12.84 -53.95
C PRO A 524 6.18 12.05 -54.49
N LYS A 525 5.14 12.78 -54.92
CA LYS A 525 4.01 12.17 -55.62
C LYS A 525 4.56 11.35 -56.77
N LYS A 526 4.39 10.03 -56.77
CA LYS A 526 4.58 9.22 -57.96
C LYS A 526 3.59 9.70 -59.00
N SER A 527 4.09 10.41 -60.00
CA SER A 527 3.35 10.68 -61.23
C SER A 527 3.00 9.35 -61.90
N ARG A 528 1.71 9.14 -62.12
CA ARG A 528 1.19 8.03 -62.98
C ARG A 528 1.42 8.37 -64.43
#